data_4f44d58736e440ad1e350ef58d481b0a
#
_entry.id   4f44d58736e440ad1e350ef58d481b0a
#
_cell.length_a   1.000
_cell.length_b   1.000
_cell.length_c   1.000
_cell.angle_alpha   90.00
_cell.angle_beta   90.00
_cell.angle_gamma   90.00
#
_symmetry.space_group_name_H-M   'P 1'
#
loop_
_entity.id
_entity.type
_entity.pdbx_description
1 polymer ?
#
loop_
_entity_poly.entity_id
_entity_poly.type
_entity_poly.pdbx_seq_one_letter_code
_entity_poly.pdbx_strand_id
1 'polypeptide(L)'
;MLDIKEIAKKARNAGYDYSILDTKSKNEALYAIADELDNNREAIFSVNKTDVENARNNGLNEALVDRLTLTDSRFREMVEGVRKVATLDDPVGRIYDGRTLPNGLTLVKKSVPFGVVGVIYESRPNVTVDIAALCLKSGNACFL
;
A
#
# COMPACT_ATOMS: atom_id res chain seq x y z
N MET A 1 -23.40 7.79 -7.25
CA MET A 1 -23.03 6.70 -6.33
C MET A 1 -21.83 6.01 -6.95
N LEU A 2 -20.72 5.88 -6.21
CA LEU A 2 -19.53 5.14 -6.67
C LEU A 2 -19.94 3.68 -6.91
N ASP A 3 -19.72 3.17 -8.12
CA ASP A 3 -19.92 1.74 -8.40
C ASP A 3 -18.71 0.96 -7.92
N ILE A 4 -18.84 0.36 -6.74
CA ILE A 4 -17.79 -0.44 -6.09
C ILE A 4 -17.34 -1.59 -7.00
N LYS A 5 -18.26 -2.18 -7.78
CA LYS A 5 -17.92 -3.27 -8.72
C LYS A 5 -17.02 -2.78 -9.85
N GLU A 6 -17.29 -1.59 -10.36
CA GLU A 6 -16.47 -0.99 -11.41
C GLU A 6 -15.07 -0.64 -10.91
N ILE A 7 -14.96 -0.06 -9.70
CA ILE A 7 -13.68 0.27 -9.09
C ILE A 7 -12.88 -1.00 -8.80
N ALA A 8 -13.50 -2.02 -8.23
CA ALA A 8 -12.85 -3.30 -7.97
C ALA A 8 -12.37 -3.98 -9.28
N LYS A 9 -13.12 -3.85 -10.37
CA LYS A 9 -12.72 -4.34 -11.69
C LYS A 9 -11.50 -3.58 -12.25
N LYS A 10 -11.48 -2.25 -12.10
CA LYS A 10 -10.32 -1.43 -12.47
C LYS A 10 -9.08 -1.81 -11.66
N ALA A 11 -9.22 -1.95 -10.34
CA ALA A 11 -8.15 -2.39 -9.46
C ALA A 11 -7.61 -3.78 -9.85
N ARG A 12 -8.51 -4.72 -10.18
CA ARG A 12 -8.12 -6.06 -10.64
C ARG A 12 -7.33 -6.00 -11.96
N ASN A 13 -7.77 -5.21 -12.94
CA ASN A 13 -7.08 -5.08 -14.22
C ASN A 13 -5.69 -4.46 -14.03
N ALA A 14 -5.59 -3.37 -13.26
CA ALA A 14 -4.30 -2.78 -12.89
C ALA A 14 -3.40 -3.79 -12.15
N GLY A 15 -3.97 -4.63 -11.28
CA GLY A 15 -3.25 -5.69 -10.59
C GLY A 15 -2.62 -6.72 -11.52
N TYR A 16 -3.25 -7.06 -12.64
CA TYR A 16 -2.65 -7.95 -13.63
C TYR A 16 -1.42 -7.34 -14.29
N ASP A 17 -1.53 -6.09 -14.75
CA ASP A 17 -0.42 -5.38 -15.39
C ASP A 17 0.75 -5.20 -14.41
N TYR A 18 0.42 -4.96 -13.14
CA TYR A 18 1.40 -4.75 -12.08
C TYR A 18 2.08 -6.06 -11.60
N SER A 19 1.36 -7.17 -11.61
CA SER A 19 1.84 -8.47 -11.12
C SER A 19 3.04 -9.05 -11.87
N ILE A 20 3.28 -8.58 -13.10
CA ILE A 20 4.38 -9.00 -13.95
C ILE A 20 5.64 -8.13 -13.80
N LEU A 21 5.57 -7.03 -13.03
CA LEU A 21 6.71 -6.15 -12.82
C LEU A 21 7.79 -6.87 -12.00
N ASP A 22 9.04 -6.58 -12.36
CA ASP A 22 10.19 -7.07 -11.61
C ASP A 22 10.39 -6.31 -10.29
N THR A 23 11.22 -6.85 -9.43
CA THR A 23 11.55 -6.26 -8.12
C THR A 23 12.13 -4.85 -8.25
N LYS A 24 12.93 -4.60 -9.28
CA LYS A 24 13.56 -3.28 -9.50
C LYS A 24 12.50 -2.22 -9.78
N SER A 25 11.60 -2.49 -10.71
CA SER A 25 10.50 -1.57 -11.06
C SER A 25 9.57 -1.27 -9.88
N LYS A 26 9.26 -2.30 -9.06
CA LYS A 26 8.50 -2.12 -7.83
C LYS A 26 9.22 -1.22 -6.82
N ASN A 27 10.53 -1.42 -6.65
CA ASN A 27 11.32 -0.61 -5.71
C ASN A 27 11.45 0.84 -6.19
N GLU A 28 11.69 1.06 -7.49
CA GLU A 28 11.73 2.40 -8.09
C GLU A 28 10.40 3.14 -7.91
N ALA A 29 9.26 2.46 -8.10
CA ALA A 29 7.94 3.03 -7.85
C ALA A 29 7.75 3.41 -6.36
N LEU A 30 8.20 2.58 -5.42
CA LEU A 30 8.14 2.88 -4.00
C LEU A 30 8.99 4.08 -3.61
N TYR A 31 10.21 4.19 -4.14
CA TYR A 31 11.06 5.37 -3.92
C TYR A 31 10.42 6.63 -4.52
N ALA A 32 9.86 6.54 -5.73
CA ALA A 32 9.16 7.66 -6.33
C ALA A 32 7.95 8.12 -5.49
N ILE A 33 7.18 7.18 -4.93
CA ILE A 33 6.08 7.50 -3.99
C ILE A 33 6.60 8.22 -2.74
N ALA A 34 7.71 7.75 -2.15
CA ALA A 34 8.30 8.40 -0.98
C ALA A 34 8.77 9.83 -1.29
N ASP A 35 9.39 10.03 -2.45
CA ASP A 35 9.85 11.34 -2.91
C ASP A 35 8.66 12.28 -3.20
N GLU A 36 7.59 11.77 -3.83
CA GLU A 36 6.37 12.56 -4.07
C GLU A 36 5.63 12.93 -2.77
N LEU A 37 5.63 12.07 -1.77
CA LEU A 37 5.11 12.41 -0.44
C LEU A 37 5.90 13.58 0.16
N ASP A 38 7.23 13.53 0.13
CA ASP A 38 8.09 14.61 0.63
C ASP A 38 7.89 15.91 -0.16
N ASN A 39 7.80 15.84 -1.49
CA ASN A 39 7.59 16.99 -2.37
C ASN A 39 6.23 17.68 -2.11
N ASN A 40 5.21 16.91 -1.75
CA ASN A 40 3.85 17.41 -1.49
C ASN A 40 3.54 17.59 0.00
N ARG A 41 4.56 17.55 0.86
CA ARG A 41 4.40 17.61 2.32
C ARG A 41 3.49 18.74 2.78
N GLU A 42 3.76 19.98 2.35
CA GLU A 42 2.99 21.16 2.79
C GLU A 42 1.51 21.07 2.39
N ALA A 43 1.23 20.59 1.19
CA ALA A 43 -0.12 20.38 0.71
C ALA A 43 -0.86 19.32 1.56
N ILE A 44 -0.19 18.21 1.87
CA ILE A 44 -0.73 17.13 2.71
C ILE A 44 -1.05 17.66 4.12
N PHE A 45 -0.13 18.41 4.74
CA PHE A 45 -0.37 19.01 6.06
C PHE A 45 -1.51 20.02 6.05
N SER A 46 -1.61 20.85 5.00
CA SER A 46 -2.69 21.82 4.86
C SER A 46 -4.07 21.14 4.82
N VAL A 47 -4.20 20.07 4.03
CA VAL A 47 -5.46 19.30 3.94
C VAL A 47 -5.74 18.58 5.26
N ASN A 48 -4.74 17.94 5.86
CA ASN A 48 -4.91 17.25 7.14
C ASN A 48 -5.34 18.20 8.27
N LYS A 49 -4.82 19.43 8.29
CA LYS A 49 -5.26 20.45 9.25
C LYS A 49 -6.76 20.74 9.11
N THR A 50 -7.24 20.89 7.87
CA THR A 50 -8.66 21.10 7.60
C THR A 50 -9.51 19.91 8.03
N ASP A 51 -9.04 18.68 7.79
CA ASP A 51 -9.72 17.46 8.21
C ASP A 51 -9.83 17.38 9.75
N VAL A 52 -8.76 17.73 10.47
CA VAL A 52 -8.72 17.78 11.94
C VAL A 52 -9.69 18.83 12.49
N GLU A 53 -9.74 20.02 11.89
CA GLU A 53 -10.68 21.07 12.28
C GLU A 53 -12.13 20.62 12.05
N ASN A 54 -12.43 20.02 10.91
CA ASN A 54 -13.75 19.46 10.60
C ASN A 54 -14.14 18.33 11.56
N ALA A 55 -13.20 17.44 11.90
CA ALA A 55 -13.43 16.36 12.85
C ALA A 55 -13.83 16.90 14.24
N ARG A 56 -13.13 17.92 14.74
CA ARG A 56 -13.48 18.57 15.99
C ARG A 56 -14.85 19.23 15.95
N ASN A 57 -15.14 19.98 14.88
CA ASN A 57 -16.43 20.66 14.69
C ASN A 57 -17.60 19.66 14.62
N ASN A 58 -17.36 18.45 14.11
CA ASN A 58 -18.33 17.37 14.06
C ASN A 58 -18.39 16.52 15.35
N GLY A 59 -17.70 16.92 16.40
CA GLY A 59 -17.78 16.28 17.71
C GLY A 59 -17.04 14.96 17.83
N LEU A 60 -16.04 14.68 16.96
CA LEU A 60 -15.16 13.53 17.16
C LEU A 60 -14.44 13.66 18.51
N ASN A 61 -14.27 12.52 19.20
CA ASN A 61 -13.50 12.50 20.44
C ASN A 61 -12.01 12.75 20.18
N GLU A 62 -11.30 13.32 21.18
CA GLU A 62 -9.90 13.72 21.04
C GLU A 62 -8.96 12.54 20.68
N ALA A 63 -9.28 11.31 21.07
CA ALA A 63 -8.48 10.14 20.70
C ALA A 63 -8.54 9.84 19.21
N LEU A 64 -9.68 10.04 18.56
CA LEU A 64 -9.82 9.90 17.11
C LEU A 64 -9.20 11.09 16.37
N VAL A 65 -9.33 12.30 16.93
CA VAL A 65 -8.68 13.50 16.42
C VAL A 65 -7.15 13.36 16.45
N ASP A 66 -6.59 12.83 17.54
CA ASP A 66 -5.15 12.55 17.62
C ASP A 66 -4.70 11.53 16.57
N ARG A 67 -5.48 10.47 16.34
CA ARG A 67 -5.19 9.47 15.29
C ARG A 67 -5.23 10.06 13.90
N LEU A 68 -6.13 11.01 13.64
CA LEU A 68 -6.28 11.70 12.37
C LEU A 68 -5.14 12.71 12.15
N THR A 69 -4.60 13.28 13.22
CA THR A 69 -3.59 14.34 13.17
C THR A 69 -2.25 13.80 12.64
N LEU A 70 -1.79 14.36 11.55
CA LEU A 70 -0.47 14.09 11.00
C LEU A 70 0.54 15.08 11.58
N THR A 71 1.43 14.59 12.45
CA THR A 71 2.55 15.36 12.98
C THR A 71 3.79 15.19 12.12
N ASP A 72 4.80 16.07 12.28
CA ASP A 72 6.08 15.97 11.58
C ASP A 72 6.76 14.61 11.80
N SER A 73 6.68 14.06 13.01
CA SER A 73 7.22 12.73 13.31
C SER A 73 6.46 11.65 12.57
N ARG A 74 5.12 11.65 12.67
CA ARG A 74 4.26 10.66 11.98
C ARG A 74 4.42 10.71 10.45
N PHE A 75 4.58 11.93 9.89
CA PHE A 75 4.83 12.07 8.46
C PHE A 75 6.17 11.47 8.06
N ARG A 76 7.25 11.78 8.78
CA ARG A 76 8.58 11.20 8.51
C ARG A 76 8.56 9.68 8.64
N GLU A 77 7.96 9.15 9.69
CA GLU A 77 7.82 7.71 9.90
C GLU A 77 7.06 7.03 8.74
N MET A 78 6.01 7.68 8.22
CA MET A 78 5.24 7.21 7.08
C MET A 78 6.11 7.15 5.80
N VAL A 79 6.84 8.19 5.49
CA VAL A 79 7.74 8.24 4.30
C VAL A 79 8.88 7.22 4.44
N GLU A 80 9.53 7.18 5.60
CA GLU A 80 10.57 6.18 5.90
C GLU A 80 10.03 4.75 5.84
N GLY A 81 8.78 4.54 6.25
CA GLY A 81 8.07 3.27 6.12
C GLY A 81 8.01 2.80 4.66
N VAL A 82 7.66 3.69 3.73
CA VAL A 82 7.65 3.38 2.29
C VAL A 82 9.05 3.03 1.79
N ARG A 83 10.06 3.83 2.15
CA ARG A 83 11.47 3.56 1.80
C ARG A 83 11.94 2.21 2.38
N LYS A 84 11.53 1.90 3.61
CA LYS A 84 11.82 0.62 4.24
C LYS A 84 11.18 -0.55 3.51
N VAL A 85 9.93 -0.43 3.08
CA VAL A 85 9.25 -1.47 2.27
C VAL A 85 10.01 -1.71 0.96
N ALA A 86 10.54 -0.67 0.32
CA ALA A 86 11.36 -0.83 -0.88
C ALA A 86 12.60 -1.72 -0.66
N THR A 87 13.22 -1.67 0.54
CA THR A 87 14.41 -2.49 0.88
C THR A 87 14.11 -3.94 1.24
N LEU A 88 12.85 -4.29 1.49
CA LEU A 88 12.47 -5.67 1.80
C LEU A 88 12.67 -6.58 0.58
N ASP A 89 12.90 -7.86 0.85
CA ASP A 89 12.89 -8.85 -0.20
C ASP A 89 11.53 -8.92 -0.90
N ASP A 90 11.54 -9.12 -2.22
CA ASP A 90 10.31 -9.34 -2.98
C ASP A 90 9.70 -10.70 -2.58
N PRO A 91 8.46 -10.71 -2.07
CA PRO A 91 7.82 -11.96 -1.70
C PRO A 91 7.30 -12.75 -2.92
N VAL A 92 7.19 -12.12 -4.09
CA VAL A 92 6.62 -12.73 -5.29
C VAL A 92 7.66 -13.61 -5.98
N GLY A 93 7.25 -14.80 -6.39
CA GLY A 93 8.09 -15.70 -7.15
C GLY A 93 9.05 -16.55 -6.32
N ARG A 94 9.03 -16.48 -4.99
CA ARG A 94 9.86 -17.33 -4.13
C ARG A 94 9.46 -18.78 -4.28
N ILE A 95 10.46 -19.67 -4.44
CA ILE A 95 10.26 -21.11 -4.46
C ILE A 95 10.56 -21.66 -3.07
N TYR A 96 9.57 -22.32 -2.47
CA TYR A 96 9.68 -22.85 -1.10
C TYR A 96 9.97 -24.34 -1.07
N ASP A 97 9.56 -25.05 -2.10
CA ASP A 97 9.69 -26.50 -2.21
C ASP A 97 9.69 -26.92 -3.67
N GLY A 98 10.36 -28.04 -3.97
CA GLY A 98 10.38 -28.62 -5.30
C GLY A 98 10.70 -30.11 -5.25
N ARG A 99 10.00 -30.88 -6.08
CA ARG A 99 10.23 -32.33 -6.21
C ARG A 99 9.97 -32.81 -7.64
N THR A 100 10.68 -33.82 -8.05
CA THR A 100 10.38 -34.53 -9.29
C THR A 100 9.46 -35.72 -9.00
N LEU A 101 8.37 -35.80 -9.74
CA LEU A 101 7.43 -36.89 -9.64
C LEU A 101 7.94 -38.14 -10.38
N PRO A 102 7.41 -39.35 -10.09
CA PRO A 102 7.85 -40.57 -10.77
C PRO A 102 7.68 -40.55 -12.30
N ASN A 103 6.77 -39.72 -12.81
CA ASN A 103 6.54 -39.52 -14.25
C ASN A 103 7.49 -38.49 -14.91
N GLY A 104 8.47 -37.96 -14.15
CA GLY A 104 9.46 -36.99 -14.64
C GLY A 104 9.02 -35.51 -14.53
N LEU A 105 7.81 -35.20 -14.10
CA LEU A 105 7.35 -33.81 -13.91
C LEU A 105 8.02 -33.19 -12.69
N THR A 106 8.49 -31.97 -12.85
CA THR A 106 8.98 -31.14 -11.72
C THR A 106 7.86 -30.29 -11.16
N LEU A 107 7.53 -30.50 -9.89
CA LEU A 107 6.56 -29.74 -9.13
C LEU A 107 7.29 -28.75 -8.24
N VAL A 108 6.89 -27.46 -8.27
CA VAL A 108 7.42 -26.43 -7.38
C VAL A 108 6.30 -25.67 -6.68
N LYS A 109 6.54 -25.29 -5.43
CA LYS A 109 5.67 -24.39 -4.64
C LYS A 109 6.21 -22.98 -4.75
N LYS A 110 5.48 -22.11 -5.44
CA LYS A 110 5.88 -20.72 -5.70
C LYS A 110 4.86 -19.73 -5.12
N SER A 111 5.34 -18.65 -4.50
CA SER A 111 4.48 -17.54 -4.05
C SER A 111 3.99 -16.70 -5.22
N VAL A 112 2.74 -16.28 -5.13
CA VAL A 112 2.06 -15.41 -6.10
C VAL A 112 1.28 -14.33 -5.36
N PRO A 113 0.99 -13.16 -5.98
CA PRO A 113 0.11 -12.16 -5.40
C PRO A 113 -1.30 -12.71 -5.13
N PHE A 114 -2.00 -12.15 -4.12
CA PHE A 114 -3.42 -12.43 -3.88
C PHE A 114 -4.33 -11.86 -4.98
N GLY A 115 -3.92 -10.74 -5.59
CA GLY A 115 -4.68 -9.99 -6.59
C GLY A 115 -5.11 -8.63 -6.07
N VAL A 116 -6.36 -8.49 -5.59
CA VAL A 116 -6.88 -7.24 -5.03
C VAL A 116 -7.10 -7.41 -3.53
N VAL A 117 -6.51 -6.53 -2.74
CA VAL A 117 -6.66 -6.48 -1.28
C VAL A 117 -7.58 -5.32 -0.92
N GLY A 118 -8.74 -5.60 -0.35
CA GLY A 118 -9.65 -4.60 0.21
C GLY A 118 -9.31 -4.35 1.68
N VAL A 119 -9.23 -3.08 2.07
CA VAL A 119 -8.91 -2.70 3.45
C VAL A 119 -9.90 -1.66 3.95
N ILE A 120 -10.47 -1.90 5.12
CA ILE A 120 -11.33 -0.95 5.83
C ILE A 120 -10.57 -0.46 7.06
N TYR A 121 -10.42 0.85 7.17
CA TYR A 121 -9.71 1.48 8.29
C TYR A 121 -10.36 2.83 8.64
N GLU A 122 -10.01 3.38 9.78
CA GLU A 122 -10.60 4.61 10.32
C GLU A 122 -9.53 5.56 10.83
N SER A 123 -9.68 6.84 10.46
CA SER A 123 -8.97 7.99 11.08
C SER A 123 -7.44 7.86 11.16
N ARG A 124 -6.78 7.24 10.19
CA ARG A 124 -5.31 7.08 10.18
C ARG A 124 -4.73 7.37 8.80
N PRO A 125 -4.23 8.58 8.53
CA PRO A 125 -3.68 8.94 7.21
C PRO A 125 -2.53 8.04 6.76
N ASN A 126 -1.65 7.63 7.68
CA ASN A 126 -0.53 6.75 7.37
C ASN A 126 -0.96 5.37 6.87
N VAL A 127 -2.10 4.85 7.31
CA VAL A 127 -2.58 3.50 6.91
C VAL A 127 -2.80 3.42 5.40
N THR A 128 -3.29 4.50 4.78
CA THR A 128 -3.44 4.59 3.31
C THR A 128 -2.12 4.29 2.61
N VAL A 129 -1.05 4.95 3.06
CA VAL A 129 0.29 4.85 2.47
C VAL A 129 0.93 3.50 2.79
N ASP A 130 0.84 3.05 4.04
CA ASP A 130 1.42 1.78 4.50
C ASP A 130 0.83 0.59 3.70
N ILE A 131 -0.49 0.54 3.58
CA ILE A 131 -1.16 -0.53 2.83
C ILE A 131 -0.83 -0.46 1.34
N ALA A 132 -0.85 0.73 0.74
CA ALA A 132 -0.49 0.90 -0.66
C ALA A 132 0.94 0.41 -0.94
N ALA A 133 1.90 0.79 -0.09
CA ALA A 133 3.30 0.36 -0.22
C ALA A 133 3.46 -1.16 -0.10
N LEU A 134 2.82 -1.78 0.89
CA LEU A 134 2.88 -3.24 1.09
C LEU A 134 2.22 -4.01 -0.05
N CYS A 135 1.06 -3.55 -0.54
CA CYS A 135 0.40 -4.14 -1.68
C CYS A 135 1.26 -4.05 -2.93
N LEU A 136 1.82 -2.87 -3.19
CA LEU A 136 2.69 -2.60 -4.32
C LEU A 136 3.93 -3.52 -4.27
N LYS A 137 4.62 -3.63 -3.13
CA LYS A 137 5.78 -4.54 -2.98
C LYS A 137 5.42 -5.99 -3.23
N SER A 138 4.26 -6.43 -2.78
CA SER A 138 3.79 -7.82 -2.92
C SER A 138 3.02 -8.10 -4.21
N GLY A 139 3.03 -7.18 -5.19
CA GLY A 139 2.40 -7.37 -6.49
C GLY A 139 0.88 -7.38 -6.47
N ASN A 140 0.27 -6.81 -5.43
CA ASN A 140 -1.18 -6.71 -5.27
C ASN A 140 -1.68 -5.32 -5.62
N ALA A 141 -2.88 -5.21 -6.17
CA ALA A 141 -3.64 -3.98 -6.15
C ALA A 141 -4.33 -3.81 -4.79
N CYS A 142 -4.55 -2.58 -4.35
CA CYS A 142 -5.33 -2.30 -3.14
C CYS A 142 -6.57 -1.48 -3.48
N PHE A 143 -7.60 -1.71 -2.66
CA PHE A 143 -8.84 -0.97 -2.63
C PHE A 143 -9.06 -0.48 -1.21
N LEU A 144 -8.99 0.84 -1.01
CA LEU A 144 -8.99 1.51 0.28
C LEU A 144 -10.26 2.32 0.51
#